data_63768549a1cda5b6079fb6c3c67f19ce
#
_entry.id   63768549a1cda5b6079fb6c3c67f19ce
#
_cell.length_a   1.000
_cell.length_b   1.000
_cell.length_c   1.000
_cell.angle_alpha   90.00
_cell.angle_beta   90.00
_cell.angle_gamma   90.00
#
_symmetry.space_group_name_H-M   'P 1'
#
loop_
_entity.id
_entity.type
_entity.pdbx_description
1 polymer ?
#
loop_
_entity_poly.entity_id
_entity_poly.type
_entity_poly.pdbx_seq_one_letter_code
_entity_poly.pdbx_strand_id
1 'polypeptide(L)'
;MKKVIFALLILGTVQVQADVAVSNIWSALPGKGSELVQNVMEARAIHEKMGAEVTLFVDHENNIHYVTGFSDWGAWGKFLDSAPNNKEWQEFWQRASEGGAAELSNTFMLEAPVSAKSQPVHMVFSWDVQQGKTPEFLALCQQSKVIHERLGASVGMNVDELANVHYEMSFESWAAYGEFSQKLAADSEWQKFFTAANAQPTAELVKVWRLSRM
;
A
#
# COMPACT_ATOMS: atom_id res chain seq x y z
N MET A 1 -8.35 52.97 -20.92
CA MET A 1 -8.88 51.60 -20.85
C MET A 1 -7.83 50.72 -20.18
N LYS A 2 -8.01 50.40 -18.87
CA LYS A 2 -7.09 49.57 -18.09
C LYS A 2 -7.47 48.10 -18.26
N LYS A 3 -6.58 47.30 -18.84
CA LYS A 3 -6.76 45.84 -18.93
C LYS A 3 -6.38 45.22 -17.57
N VAL A 4 -7.34 44.66 -16.87
CA VAL A 4 -7.15 43.85 -15.68
C VAL A 4 -6.86 42.41 -16.16
N ILE A 5 -5.61 41.96 -15.93
CA ILE A 5 -5.21 40.57 -16.18
C ILE A 5 -5.57 39.79 -14.91
N PHE A 6 -6.57 38.92 -14.99
CA PHE A 6 -6.88 37.93 -13.95
C PHE A 6 -5.86 36.79 -14.05
N ALA A 7 -4.91 36.75 -13.13
CA ALA A 7 -4.04 35.59 -12.98
C ALA A 7 -4.84 34.50 -12.21
N LEU A 8 -5.22 33.43 -12.92
CA LEU A 8 -5.80 32.25 -12.34
C LEU A 8 -4.70 31.47 -11.59
N LEU A 9 -4.66 31.61 -10.27
CA LEU A 9 -3.85 30.74 -9.41
C LEU A 9 -4.46 29.35 -9.43
N ILE A 10 -3.90 28.45 -10.23
CA ILE A 10 -4.16 27.02 -10.13
C ILE A 10 -3.45 26.55 -8.86
N LEU A 11 -4.19 26.46 -7.76
CA LEU A 11 -3.79 25.72 -6.58
C LEU A 11 -3.80 24.23 -6.95
N GLY A 12 -2.68 23.76 -7.51
CA GLY A 12 -2.42 22.34 -7.60
C GLY A 12 -2.36 21.80 -6.18
N THR A 13 -3.29 20.92 -5.81
CA THR A 13 -3.17 20.10 -4.61
C THR A 13 -1.94 19.23 -4.81
N VAL A 14 -0.83 19.59 -4.15
CA VAL A 14 0.30 18.69 -4.00
C VAL A 14 -0.23 17.55 -3.14
N GLN A 15 -0.51 16.41 -3.76
CA GLN A 15 -0.68 15.18 -2.98
C GLN A 15 0.68 14.91 -2.34
N VAL A 16 0.75 15.11 -1.04
CA VAL A 16 1.88 14.64 -0.24
C VAL A 16 1.80 13.13 -0.31
N GLN A 17 2.74 12.53 -0.98
CA GLN A 17 2.86 11.09 -1.08
C GLN A 17 3.49 10.63 0.22
N ALA A 18 2.88 9.64 0.91
CA ALA A 18 3.44 9.08 2.13
C ALA A 18 4.78 8.39 1.82
N ASP A 19 5.85 8.80 2.49
CA ASP A 19 7.18 8.20 2.34
C ASP A 19 7.34 6.97 3.26
N VAL A 20 6.53 6.89 4.32
CA VAL A 20 6.46 5.75 5.24
C VAL A 20 5.01 5.37 5.51
N ALA A 21 4.76 4.08 5.72
CA ALA A 21 3.42 3.57 6.00
C ALA A 21 3.46 2.42 7.01
N VAL A 22 2.35 2.26 7.74
CA VAL A 22 2.11 1.07 8.56
C VAL A 22 0.86 0.38 8.03
N SER A 23 1.01 -0.87 7.60
CA SER A 23 -0.08 -1.71 7.11
C SER A 23 -0.44 -2.75 8.16
N ASN A 24 -1.63 -2.64 8.71
CA ASN A 24 -2.21 -3.62 9.64
C ASN A 24 -3.25 -4.46 8.91
N ILE A 25 -3.09 -5.79 8.95
CA ILE A 25 -4.01 -6.72 8.30
C ILE A 25 -4.94 -7.32 9.35
N TRP A 26 -6.23 -7.09 9.19
CA TRP A 26 -7.27 -7.52 10.11
C TRP A 26 -8.15 -8.59 9.49
N SER A 27 -8.28 -9.72 10.17
CA SER A 27 -9.18 -10.81 9.81
C SER A 27 -10.42 -10.75 10.66
N ALA A 28 -11.61 -10.70 10.04
CA ALA A 28 -12.87 -10.72 10.78
C ALA A 28 -13.10 -12.06 11.47
N LEU A 29 -13.58 -12.03 12.71
CA LEU A 29 -14.09 -13.24 13.35
C LEU A 29 -15.38 -13.74 12.64
N PRO A 30 -15.74 -15.02 12.74
CA PRO A 30 -16.91 -15.57 12.10
C PRO A 30 -18.19 -14.77 12.36
N GLY A 31 -18.84 -14.30 11.30
CA GLY A 31 -20.05 -13.47 11.36
C GLY A 31 -19.84 -12.00 11.69
N LYS A 32 -18.59 -11.53 11.89
CA LYS A 32 -18.25 -10.18 12.33
C LYS A 32 -17.75 -9.25 11.20
N GLY A 33 -17.79 -9.67 9.94
CA GLY A 33 -17.26 -8.88 8.83
C GLY A 33 -17.83 -7.47 8.71
N SER A 34 -19.16 -7.32 8.86
CA SER A 34 -19.80 -6.00 8.80
C SER A 34 -19.39 -5.09 9.97
N GLU A 35 -19.20 -5.67 11.16
CA GLU A 35 -18.74 -4.94 12.34
C GLU A 35 -17.29 -4.48 12.17
N LEU A 36 -16.41 -5.35 11.61
CA LEU A 36 -15.04 -4.96 11.26
C LEU A 36 -15.03 -3.79 10.28
N VAL A 37 -15.84 -3.84 9.20
CA VAL A 37 -15.93 -2.74 8.23
C VAL A 37 -16.35 -1.43 8.91
N GLN A 38 -17.34 -1.46 9.80
CA GLN A 38 -17.76 -0.28 10.55
C GLN A 38 -16.63 0.27 11.43
N ASN A 39 -15.93 -0.62 12.16
CA ASN A 39 -14.83 -0.24 13.03
C ASN A 39 -13.68 0.40 12.25
N VAL A 40 -13.26 -0.17 11.11
CA VAL A 40 -12.16 0.42 10.32
C VAL A 40 -12.53 1.75 9.68
N MET A 41 -13.80 1.97 9.31
CA MET A 41 -14.28 3.25 8.79
C MET A 41 -14.32 4.32 9.89
N GLU A 42 -14.72 3.98 11.12
CA GLU A 42 -14.68 4.88 12.26
C GLU A 42 -13.22 5.21 12.65
N ALA A 43 -12.36 4.19 12.76
CA ALA A 43 -10.93 4.36 13.02
C ALA A 43 -10.27 5.27 11.98
N ARG A 44 -10.59 5.10 10.69
CA ARG A 44 -10.11 5.95 9.61
C ARG A 44 -10.46 7.42 9.87
N ALA A 45 -11.73 7.72 10.17
CA ALA A 45 -12.17 9.10 10.41
C ALA A 45 -11.43 9.76 11.60
N ILE A 46 -11.09 8.98 12.64
CA ILE A 46 -10.33 9.45 13.81
C ILE A 46 -8.87 9.67 13.42
N HIS A 47 -8.22 8.71 12.77
CA HIS A 47 -6.80 8.79 12.39
C HIS A 47 -6.53 9.92 11.38
N GLU A 48 -7.45 10.16 10.43
CA GLU A 48 -7.34 11.28 9.49
C GLU A 48 -7.41 12.64 10.23
N LYS A 49 -8.27 12.79 11.26
CA LYS A 49 -8.28 13.98 12.13
C LYS A 49 -6.98 14.14 12.94
N MET A 50 -6.30 13.03 13.25
CA MET A 50 -5.01 13.02 13.96
C MET A 50 -3.82 13.25 13.01
N GLY A 51 -4.04 13.39 11.70
CA GLY A 51 -3.04 13.74 10.70
C GLY A 51 -2.41 12.56 9.97
N ALA A 52 -2.94 11.35 10.08
CA ALA A 52 -2.55 10.22 9.24
C ALA A 52 -3.30 10.25 7.91
N GLU A 53 -2.65 9.80 6.82
CA GLU A 53 -3.34 9.41 5.60
C GLU A 53 -3.81 7.96 5.77
N VAL A 54 -5.09 7.68 5.50
CA VAL A 54 -5.61 6.31 5.65
C VAL A 54 -6.12 5.77 4.33
N THR A 55 -5.59 4.62 3.95
CA THR A 55 -6.11 3.85 2.81
C THR A 55 -6.55 2.47 3.29
N LEU A 56 -7.73 2.04 2.82
CA LEU A 56 -8.31 0.74 3.15
C LEU A 56 -8.38 -0.12 1.90
N PHE A 57 -7.96 -1.37 2.04
CA PHE A 57 -8.16 -2.38 1.01
C PHE A 57 -8.81 -3.62 1.60
N VAL A 58 -9.52 -4.36 0.77
CA VAL A 58 -9.98 -5.72 1.08
C VAL A 58 -9.25 -6.68 0.15
N ASP A 59 -8.74 -7.78 0.70
CA ASP A 59 -8.13 -8.85 -0.09
C ASP A 59 -9.16 -9.94 -0.49
N HIS A 60 -8.71 -10.90 -1.30
CA HIS A 60 -9.57 -11.99 -1.78
C HIS A 60 -9.96 -13.02 -0.67
N GLU A 61 -9.35 -12.95 0.50
CA GLU A 61 -9.69 -13.71 1.71
C GLU A 61 -10.63 -12.93 2.62
N ASN A 62 -11.06 -11.72 2.21
CA ASN A 62 -11.86 -10.75 2.95
C ASN A 62 -11.16 -10.17 4.19
N ASN A 63 -9.84 -10.20 4.27
CA ASN A 63 -9.12 -9.43 5.27
C ASN A 63 -9.07 -7.96 4.87
N ILE A 64 -9.05 -7.09 5.87
CA ILE A 64 -8.90 -5.64 5.65
C ILE A 64 -7.46 -5.25 5.90
N HIS A 65 -6.82 -4.66 4.88
CA HIS A 65 -5.54 -4.01 4.99
C HIS A 65 -5.78 -2.54 5.33
N TYR A 66 -5.51 -2.19 6.56
CA TYR A 66 -5.62 -0.83 7.10
C TYR A 66 -4.25 -0.17 7.02
N VAL A 67 -4.06 0.73 6.06
CA VAL A 67 -2.77 1.37 5.80
C VAL A 67 -2.82 2.82 6.27
N THR A 68 -1.93 3.17 7.21
CA THR A 68 -1.69 4.55 7.64
C THR A 68 -0.40 5.06 7.03
N GLY A 69 -0.45 6.19 6.31
CA GLY A 69 0.68 6.83 5.66
C GLY A 69 1.09 8.12 6.37
N PHE A 70 2.41 8.41 6.35
CA PHE A 70 3.02 9.58 6.95
C PHE A 70 4.16 10.11 6.06
N SER A 71 4.48 11.41 6.18
CA SER A 71 5.60 12.02 5.45
C SER A 71 6.97 11.45 5.85
N ASP A 72 7.11 11.00 7.09
CA ASP A 72 8.34 10.45 7.64
C ASP A 72 8.08 9.72 8.97
N TRP A 73 9.08 9.01 9.49
CA TRP A 73 9.01 8.32 10.79
C TRP A 73 8.82 9.27 11.98
N GLY A 74 9.23 10.53 11.87
CA GLY A 74 8.99 11.55 12.90
C GLY A 74 7.52 11.94 12.99
N ALA A 75 6.82 12.05 11.85
CA ALA A 75 5.38 12.30 11.79
C ALA A 75 4.60 11.10 12.37
N TRP A 76 5.00 9.87 12.02
CA TRP A 76 4.45 8.65 12.61
C TRP A 76 4.64 8.60 14.14
N GLY A 77 5.86 8.91 14.64
CA GLY A 77 6.14 8.96 16.07
C GLY A 77 5.24 9.96 16.82
N LYS A 78 5.07 11.17 16.28
CA LYS A 78 4.16 12.19 16.86
C LYS A 78 2.70 11.71 16.87
N PHE A 79 2.27 11.00 15.84
CA PHE A 79 0.94 10.39 15.78
C PHE A 79 0.77 9.40 16.94
N LEU A 80 1.73 8.49 17.15
CA LEU A 80 1.71 7.53 18.26
C LEU A 80 1.69 8.20 19.64
N ASP A 81 2.50 9.24 19.84
CA ASP A 81 2.53 10.00 21.09
C ASP A 81 1.19 10.71 21.39
N SER A 82 0.44 11.08 20.35
CA SER A 82 -0.86 11.74 20.46
C SER A 82 -2.01 10.78 20.77
N ALA A 83 -1.93 9.53 20.28
CA ALA A 83 -3.02 8.54 20.37
C ALA A 83 -3.49 8.26 21.82
N PRO A 84 -2.60 8.05 22.82
CA PRO A 84 -3.00 7.84 24.20
C PRO A 84 -3.73 9.03 24.85
N ASN A 85 -3.61 10.22 24.27
CA ASN A 85 -4.23 11.45 24.77
C ASN A 85 -5.48 11.86 23.96
N ASN A 86 -5.77 11.17 22.87
CA ASN A 86 -6.95 11.42 22.06
C ASN A 86 -8.16 10.67 22.62
N LYS A 87 -9.11 11.44 23.19
CA LYS A 87 -10.30 10.88 23.85
C LYS A 87 -11.19 10.09 22.88
N GLU A 88 -11.39 10.59 21.64
CA GLU A 88 -12.20 9.93 20.61
C GLU A 88 -11.60 8.56 20.24
N TRP A 89 -10.26 8.49 20.13
CA TRP A 89 -9.55 7.25 19.89
C TRP A 89 -9.65 6.25 21.04
N GLN A 90 -9.51 6.72 22.29
CA GLN A 90 -9.63 5.85 23.47
C GLN A 90 -11.03 5.24 23.60
N GLU A 91 -12.08 6.06 23.44
CA GLU A 91 -13.47 5.62 23.49
C GLU A 91 -13.78 4.62 22.36
N PHE A 92 -13.28 4.90 21.14
CA PHE A 92 -13.38 3.96 20.02
C PHE A 92 -12.68 2.63 20.35
N TRP A 93 -11.42 2.68 20.79
CA TRP A 93 -10.61 1.49 21.04
C TRP A 93 -11.21 0.61 22.13
N GLN A 94 -11.73 1.22 23.19
CA GLN A 94 -12.44 0.48 24.24
C GLN A 94 -13.63 -0.30 23.66
N ARG A 95 -14.52 0.36 22.93
CA ARG A 95 -15.70 -0.30 22.32
C ARG A 95 -15.31 -1.40 21.33
N ALA A 96 -14.35 -1.12 20.45
CA ALA A 96 -13.91 -2.07 19.44
C ALA A 96 -13.26 -3.32 20.06
N SER A 97 -12.49 -3.14 21.14
CA SER A 97 -11.86 -4.24 21.89
C SER A 97 -12.90 -5.10 22.63
N GLU A 98 -13.90 -4.49 23.25
CA GLU A 98 -15.00 -5.19 23.92
C GLU A 98 -15.88 -5.97 22.91
N GLY A 99 -16.08 -5.42 21.70
CA GLY A 99 -16.85 -6.05 20.63
C GLY A 99 -16.17 -7.28 20.02
N GLY A 100 -14.85 -7.35 20.05
CA GLY A 100 -14.08 -8.49 19.57
C GLY A 100 -14.42 -8.86 18.13
N ALA A 101 -14.38 -7.89 17.19
CA ALA A 101 -14.83 -8.11 15.81
C ALA A 101 -13.78 -8.77 14.92
N ALA A 102 -12.49 -8.67 15.26
CA ALA A 102 -11.40 -9.08 14.39
C ALA A 102 -10.14 -9.43 15.17
N GLU A 103 -9.23 -10.10 14.49
CA GLU A 103 -7.86 -10.37 14.93
C GLU A 103 -6.87 -9.67 14.02
N LEU A 104 -5.80 -9.10 14.61
CA LEU A 104 -4.67 -8.57 13.87
C LEU A 104 -3.82 -9.77 13.41
N SER A 105 -3.81 -10.01 12.10
CA SER A 105 -3.09 -11.15 11.51
C SER A 105 -1.66 -10.81 11.10
N ASN A 106 -1.39 -9.55 10.72
CA ASN A 106 -0.04 -9.11 10.38
C ASN A 106 0.08 -7.58 10.49
N THR A 107 1.33 -7.11 10.63
CA THR A 107 1.70 -5.69 10.58
C THR A 107 3.01 -5.55 9.78
N PHE A 108 3.06 -4.56 8.89
CA PHE A 108 4.26 -4.17 8.17
C PHE A 108 4.53 -2.69 8.42
N MET A 109 5.78 -2.37 8.74
CA MET A 109 6.30 -1.00 8.76
C MET A 109 7.07 -0.80 7.44
N LEU A 110 6.64 0.12 6.60
CA LEU A 110 7.06 0.21 5.22
C LEU A 110 7.73 1.56 4.94
N GLU A 111 8.87 1.53 4.26
CA GLU A 111 9.42 2.68 3.55
C GLU A 111 9.08 2.56 2.07
N ALA A 112 8.59 3.65 1.46
CA ALA A 112 8.12 3.68 0.08
C ALA A 112 9.09 4.46 -0.83
N PRO A 113 10.24 3.88 -1.23
CA PRO A 113 11.17 4.56 -2.14
C PRO A 113 10.57 4.85 -3.52
N VAL A 114 9.53 4.11 -3.90
CA VAL A 114 8.76 4.33 -5.13
C VAL A 114 7.30 4.03 -4.83
N SER A 115 6.43 5.00 -5.03
CA SER A 115 5.01 4.81 -4.81
C SER A 115 4.25 4.60 -6.12
N ALA A 116 3.30 3.64 -6.11
CA ALA A 116 2.35 3.44 -7.19
C ALA A 116 1.28 4.56 -7.19
N LYS A 117 0.63 4.77 -8.34
CA LYS A 117 -0.56 5.62 -8.38
C LYS A 117 -1.67 4.98 -7.53
N SER A 118 -2.42 5.82 -6.83
CA SER A 118 -3.61 5.37 -6.11
C SER A 118 -4.71 4.98 -7.10
N GLN A 119 -4.93 3.68 -7.28
CA GLN A 119 -5.91 3.08 -8.18
C GLN A 119 -6.82 2.09 -7.42
N PRO A 120 -7.96 1.64 -7.99
CA PRO A 120 -8.89 0.74 -7.28
C PRO A 120 -8.36 -0.67 -7.03
N VAL A 121 -7.46 -1.18 -7.87
CA VAL A 121 -6.95 -2.56 -7.81
C VAL A 121 -5.45 -2.57 -7.60
N HIS A 122 -4.97 -3.37 -6.65
CA HIS A 122 -3.56 -3.52 -6.34
C HIS A 122 -3.17 -5.00 -6.28
N MET A 123 -2.03 -5.31 -6.88
CA MET A 123 -1.33 -6.58 -6.75
C MET A 123 -0.04 -6.32 -6.01
N VAL A 124 0.12 -6.90 -4.82
CA VAL A 124 1.34 -6.74 -4.03
C VAL A 124 2.04 -8.09 -3.94
N PHE A 125 3.28 -8.13 -4.39
CA PHE A 125 4.17 -9.29 -4.37
C PHE A 125 5.18 -9.09 -3.25
N SER A 126 5.05 -9.88 -2.18
CA SER A 126 5.95 -9.82 -1.02
C SER A 126 7.08 -10.81 -1.21
N TRP A 127 8.31 -10.30 -1.17
CA TRP A 127 9.54 -11.05 -1.41
C TRP A 127 10.40 -11.08 -0.15
N ASP A 128 10.74 -12.27 0.32
CA ASP A 128 11.79 -12.50 1.32
C ASP A 128 13.15 -12.38 0.63
N VAL A 129 13.89 -11.32 0.95
CA VAL A 129 15.14 -10.98 0.28
C VAL A 129 16.31 -11.54 1.09
N GLN A 130 17.23 -12.24 0.41
CA GLN A 130 18.44 -12.76 1.03
C GLN A 130 19.21 -11.64 1.74
N GLN A 131 19.75 -11.94 2.91
CA GLN A 131 20.47 -10.97 3.73
C GLN A 131 21.56 -10.21 2.95
N GLY A 132 21.47 -8.88 2.97
CA GLY A 132 22.38 -7.97 2.27
C GLY A 132 22.13 -7.84 0.77
N LYS A 133 21.06 -8.46 0.22
CA LYS A 133 20.72 -8.43 -1.21
C LYS A 133 19.62 -7.44 -1.57
N THR A 134 19.05 -6.73 -0.61
CA THR A 134 17.96 -5.77 -0.84
C THR A 134 18.29 -4.72 -1.91
N PRO A 135 19.48 -4.07 -1.93
CA PRO A 135 19.80 -3.12 -3.00
C PRO A 135 19.88 -3.77 -4.38
N GLU A 136 20.43 -5.00 -4.47
CA GLU A 136 20.50 -5.77 -5.73
C GLU A 136 19.09 -6.16 -6.21
N PHE A 137 18.22 -6.61 -5.31
CA PHE A 137 16.84 -6.98 -5.64
C PHE A 137 16.02 -5.75 -6.04
N LEU A 138 16.15 -4.61 -5.36
CA LEU A 138 15.51 -3.35 -5.77
C LEU A 138 15.94 -2.90 -7.16
N ALA A 139 17.21 -3.11 -7.54
CA ALA A 139 17.67 -2.82 -8.89
C ALA A 139 16.98 -3.71 -9.95
N LEU A 140 16.72 -4.99 -9.66
CA LEU A 140 15.90 -5.88 -10.51
C LEU A 140 14.44 -5.41 -10.56
N CYS A 141 13.88 -4.99 -9.42
CA CYS A 141 12.53 -4.42 -9.36
C CYS A 141 12.40 -3.15 -10.22
N GLN A 142 13.43 -2.29 -10.24
CA GLN A 142 13.44 -1.09 -11.10
C GLN A 142 13.47 -1.46 -12.60
N GLN A 143 14.17 -2.50 -12.99
CA GLN A 143 14.17 -2.99 -14.38
C GLN A 143 12.80 -3.56 -14.76
N SER A 144 12.19 -4.38 -13.90
CA SER A 144 10.85 -4.91 -14.14
C SER A 144 9.79 -3.82 -14.18
N LYS A 145 9.93 -2.75 -13.36
CA LYS A 145 9.04 -1.58 -13.37
C LYS A 145 8.92 -0.96 -14.77
N VAL A 146 10.03 -0.76 -15.47
CA VAL A 146 10.03 -0.19 -16.82
C VAL A 146 9.17 -1.01 -17.78
N ILE A 147 9.29 -2.33 -17.70
CA ILE A 147 8.50 -3.25 -18.56
C ILE A 147 7.02 -3.21 -18.14
N HIS A 148 6.73 -3.30 -16.86
CA HIS A 148 5.35 -3.34 -16.34
C HIS A 148 4.61 -2.03 -16.63
N GLU A 149 5.25 -0.88 -16.46
CA GLU A 149 4.63 0.42 -16.76
C GLU A 149 4.37 0.61 -18.26
N ARG A 150 5.28 0.16 -19.12
CA ARG A 150 5.06 0.14 -20.56
C ARG A 150 3.84 -0.70 -20.96
N LEU A 151 3.54 -1.75 -20.21
CA LEU A 151 2.41 -2.65 -20.45
C LEU A 151 1.10 -2.18 -19.77
N GLY A 152 1.13 -1.12 -18.96
CA GLY A 152 -0.06 -0.47 -18.42
C GLY A 152 -0.26 -0.57 -16.90
N ALA A 153 0.68 -1.14 -16.15
CA ALA A 153 0.66 -1.07 -14.69
C ALA A 153 1.17 0.30 -14.20
N SER A 154 0.79 0.70 -12.99
CA SER A 154 1.54 1.68 -12.22
C SER A 154 2.27 0.95 -11.10
N VAL A 155 3.56 1.18 -10.95
CA VAL A 155 4.41 0.37 -10.07
C VAL A 155 4.91 1.16 -8.87
N GLY A 156 4.79 0.55 -7.68
CA GLY A 156 5.38 0.97 -6.42
C GLY A 156 6.31 -0.10 -5.85
N MET A 157 7.17 0.31 -4.93
CA MET A 157 8.05 -0.57 -4.17
C MET A 157 8.11 -0.08 -2.75
N ASN A 158 7.89 -0.99 -1.80
CA ASN A 158 8.03 -0.72 -0.38
C ASN A 158 9.06 -1.69 0.20
N VAL A 159 9.79 -1.24 1.21
CA VAL A 159 10.74 -2.06 1.96
C VAL A 159 10.26 -2.12 3.40
N ASP A 160 10.17 -3.32 3.98
CA ASP A 160 9.77 -3.48 5.37
C ASP A 160 10.97 -3.42 6.35
N GLU A 161 10.68 -3.47 7.65
CA GLU A 161 11.67 -3.42 8.73
C GLU A 161 12.63 -4.62 8.75
N LEU A 162 12.32 -5.70 8.03
CA LEU A 162 13.17 -6.88 7.85
C LEU A 162 13.99 -6.81 6.56
N ALA A 163 13.92 -5.68 5.83
CA ALA A 163 14.55 -5.45 4.54
C ALA A 163 13.98 -6.31 3.40
N ASN A 164 12.77 -6.86 3.56
CA ASN A 164 12.01 -7.50 2.50
C ASN A 164 11.40 -6.46 1.56
N VAL A 165 11.07 -6.87 0.35
CA VAL A 165 10.52 -5.98 -0.68
C VAL A 165 9.09 -6.36 -1.01
N HIS A 166 8.21 -5.38 -0.97
CA HIS A 166 6.83 -5.48 -1.43
C HIS A 166 6.69 -4.72 -2.74
N TYR A 167 6.70 -5.48 -3.85
CA TYR A 167 6.54 -4.93 -5.18
C TYR A 167 5.05 -4.79 -5.50
N GLU A 168 4.61 -3.57 -5.71
CA GLU A 168 3.21 -3.24 -5.93
C GLU A 168 2.94 -2.87 -7.39
N MET A 169 1.86 -3.40 -7.94
CA MET A 169 1.30 -2.95 -9.22
C MET A 169 -0.14 -2.52 -9.01
N SER A 170 -0.52 -1.35 -9.50
CA SER A 170 -1.89 -0.87 -9.41
C SER A 170 -2.53 -0.67 -10.78
N PHE A 171 -3.88 -0.84 -10.83
CA PHE A 171 -4.70 -0.85 -12.04
C PHE A 171 -6.05 -0.17 -11.81
N GLU A 172 -6.62 0.38 -12.87
CA GLU A 172 -7.94 1.02 -12.83
C GLU A 172 -9.09 0.02 -12.59
N SER A 173 -8.87 -1.26 -12.92
CA SER A 173 -9.86 -2.33 -12.73
C SER A 173 -9.21 -3.72 -12.81
N TRP A 174 -9.94 -4.74 -12.38
CA TRP A 174 -9.57 -6.15 -12.59
C TRP A 174 -9.50 -6.54 -14.06
N ALA A 175 -10.31 -5.91 -14.94
CA ALA A 175 -10.20 -6.10 -16.38
C ALA A 175 -8.87 -5.57 -16.93
N ALA A 176 -8.45 -4.37 -16.49
CA ALA A 176 -7.14 -3.80 -16.87
C ALA A 176 -5.96 -4.67 -16.39
N TYR A 177 -6.06 -5.25 -15.19
CA TYR A 177 -5.09 -6.25 -14.72
C TYR A 177 -5.08 -7.51 -15.62
N GLY A 178 -6.25 -8.01 -16.04
CA GLY A 178 -6.35 -9.14 -16.95
C GLY A 178 -5.69 -8.88 -18.31
N GLU A 179 -5.95 -7.71 -18.92
CA GLU A 179 -5.31 -7.29 -20.17
C GLU A 179 -3.78 -7.14 -20.02
N PHE A 180 -3.33 -6.52 -18.92
CA PHE A 180 -1.91 -6.43 -18.59
C PHE A 180 -1.28 -7.82 -18.52
N SER A 181 -1.90 -8.77 -17.82
CA SER A 181 -1.39 -10.13 -17.66
C SER A 181 -1.23 -10.86 -19.00
N GLN A 182 -2.18 -10.68 -19.93
CA GLN A 182 -2.08 -11.24 -21.30
C GLN A 182 -0.92 -10.62 -22.07
N LYS A 183 -0.76 -9.28 -22.02
CA LYS A 183 0.34 -8.56 -22.67
C LYS A 183 1.69 -9.01 -22.10
N LEU A 184 1.80 -9.13 -20.77
CA LEU A 184 3.01 -9.56 -20.09
C LEU A 184 3.43 -10.98 -20.50
N ALA A 185 2.48 -11.91 -20.56
CA ALA A 185 2.75 -13.28 -20.97
C ALA A 185 3.29 -13.39 -22.41
N ALA A 186 2.90 -12.48 -23.31
CA ALA A 186 3.35 -12.43 -24.69
C ALA A 186 4.61 -11.57 -24.91
N ASP A 187 5.05 -10.82 -23.90
CA ASP A 187 6.15 -9.85 -24.05
C ASP A 187 7.52 -10.54 -24.00
N SER A 188 8.27 -10.47 -25.12
CA SER A 188 9.57 -11.15 -25.24
C SER A 188 10.67 -10.49 -24.38
N GLU A 189 10.56 -9.20 -24.07
CA GLU A 189 11.50 -8.50 -23.19
C GLU A 189 11.30 -8.98 -21.75
N TRP A 190 10.05 -9.08 -21.30
CA TRP A 190 9.72 -9.67 -20.00
C TRP A 190 10.24 -11.10 -19.87
N GLN A 191 10.01 -11.96 -20.87
CA GLN A 191 10.46 -13.35 -20.82
C GLN A 191 11.99 -13.47 -20.69
N LYS A 192 12.75 -12.64 -21.42
CA LYS A 192 14.22 -12.57 -21.31
C LYS A 192 14.65 -12.08 -19.93
N PHE A 193 14.05 -10.98 -19.47
CA PHE A 193 14.33 -10.43 -18.15
C PHE A 193 14.04 -11.46 -17.05
N PHE A 194 12.85 -12.06 -17.06
CA PHE A 194 12.43 -13.03 -16.06
C PHE A 194 13.35 -14.26 -16.01
N THR A 195 13.75 -14.78 -17.19
CA THR A 195 14.71 -15.89 -17.26
C THR A 195 16.06 -15.51 -16.66
N ALA A 196 16.59 -14.34 -16.97
CA ALA A 196 17.86 -13.87 -16.45
C ALA A 196 17.81 -13.63 -14.93
N ALA A 197 16.75 -12.99 -14.42
CA ALA A 197 16.57 -12.73 -12.99
C ALA A 197 16.45 -14.02 -12.17
N ASN A 198 15.83 -15.07 -12.72
CA ASN A 198 15.70 -16.35 -12.04
C ASN A 198 16.94 -17.27 -12.15
N ALA A 199 17.93 -16.92 -12.95
CA ALA A 199 19.15 -17.71 -13.05
C ALA A 199 19.99 -17.69 -11.76
N GLN A 200 19.92 -16.60 -11.00
CA GLN A 200 20.56 -16.41 -9.70
C GLN A 200 19.61 -15.63 -8.78
N PRO A 201 18.60 -16.29 -8.17
CA PRO A 201 17.59 -15.62 -7.38
C PRO A 201 18.21 -15.02 -6.11
N THR A 202 17.89 -13.76 -5.83
CA THR A 202 18.29 -13.02 -4.63
C THR A 202 17.17 -12.87 -3.61
N ALA A 203 15.97 -13.35 -3.96
CA ALA A 203 14.77 -13.30 -3.12
C ALA A 203 13.82 -14.45 -3.45
N GLU A 204 12.96 -14.79 -2.49
CA GLU A 204 11.87 -15.76 -2.63
C GLU A 204 10.52 -15.05 -2.57
N LEU A 205 9.60 -15.37 -3.50
CA LEU A 205 8.23 -14.87 -3.45
C LEU A 205 7.45 -15.63 -2.37
N VAL A 206 7.07 -14.93 -1.29
CA VAL A 206 6.40 -15.55 -0.14
C VAL A 206 4.89 -15.33 -0.13
N LYS A 207 4.40 -14.23 -0.69
CA LYS A 207 2.95 -13.93 -0.74
C LYS A 207 2.60 -13.06 -1.93
N VAL A 208 1.39 -13.26 -2.47
CA VAL A 208 0.77 -12.35 -3.44
C VAL A 208 -0.58 -11.90 -2.89
N TRP A 209 -0.68 -10.60 -2.64
CA TRP A 209 -1.92 -9.98 -2.22
C TRP A 209 -2.69 -9.44 -3.42
N ARG A 210 -3.99 -9.71 -3.47
CA ARG A 210 -4.93 -9.18 -4.47
C ARG A 210 -5.89 -8.27 -3.73
N LEU A 211 -5.74 -6.97 -3.92
CA LEU A 211 -6.39 -5.96 -3.11
C LEU A 211 -7.37 -5.14 -3.95
N SER A 212 -8.55 -4.91 -3.39
CA SER A 212 -9.50 -3.93 -3.90
C SER A 212 -9.61 -2.78 -2.90
N ARG A 213 -9.48 -1.55 -3.38
CA ARG A 213 -9.64 -0.35 -2.53
C ARG A 213 -11.10 -0.21 -2.11
N MET A 214 -11.30 0.11 -0.82
CA MET A 214 -12.62 0.35 -0.23
C MET A 214 -13.05 1.82 -0.35
#